data_17aefa46dff165ea940adb0de95540b2
#
_entry.id   17aefa46dff165ea940adb0de95540b2
#
_cell.length_a   1.000
_cell.length_b   1.000
_cell.length_c   1.000
_cell.angle_alpha   90.00
_cell.angle_beta   90.00
_cell.angle_gamma   90.00
#
_symmetry.space_group_name_H-M   'P 1'
#
loop_
_entity.id
_entity.type
_entity.pdbx_description
1 polymer ?
#
loop_
_entity_poly.entity_id
_entity_poly.type
_entity_poly.pdbx_seq_one_letter_code
_entity_poly.pdbx_strand_id
1 'polypeptide(L)'
;MTATYFITGGFGFLGQYIVKAIHEHDPEAELRVLVRTQRKTCLQLERLERIRWMTGELTRPETFADQLKGVDSVIHNAALVSYRQSDADAIFQSNVIGTRNLLQAALAAGCRNFIFISSISATEYRPPQITDETMLPTNMERKRLNDMYGYSKVTSEMELKEVSEKMRVIILNPSVILGPGSQDVDRTARAIRLLPVLPMLQYINSFVDVRDVARAVVLALTQGRSGERYIVTGTNIRMVDFTQTVLRVMRKKAMIIPLSGAGVKLMDGLLEMLRVLRLDPGIRHLADINIDKPCSSEKIRRELGWEPSFSLEQSIRSSVYPEK
;
A
#
# COMPACT_ATOMS: atom_id res chain seq x y z
N MET A 1 -31.32 -0.45 8.08
CA MET A 1 -30.57 0.81 8.16
C MET A 1 -29.51 0.76 7.09
N THR A 2 -29.33 1.84 6.36
CA THR A 2 -28.30 1.97 5.31
C THR A 2 -26.93 2.03 5.96
N ALA A 3 -25.96 1.26 5.47
CA ALA A 3 -24.60 1.27 6.02
C ALA A 3 -23.89 2.61 5.74
N THR A 4 -23.08 3.06 6.69
CA THR A 4 -22.24 4.27 6.52
C THR A 4 -20.77 3.91 6.68
N TYR A 5 -19.97 4.20 5.67
CA TYR A 5 -18.54 3.94 5.65
C TYR A 5 -17.76 5.24 5.73
N PHE A 6 -16.73 5.27 6.58
CA PHE A 6 -15.77 6.38 6.66
C PHE A 6 -14.45 5.94 6.05
N ILE A 7 -14.02 6.58 4.96
CA ILE A 7 -12.86 6.18 4.18
C ILE A 7 -11.80 7.28 4.21
N THR A 8 -10.57 6.96 4.57
CA THR A 8 -9.46 7.91 4.50
C THR A 8 -8.58 7.63 3.28
N GLY A 9 -7.96 8.68 2.73
CA GLY A 9 -7.06 8.54 1.59
C GLY A 9 -7.75 8.26 0.25
N GLY A 10 -9.03 8.62 0.10
CA GLY A 10 -9.85 8.33 -1.08
C GLY A 10 -9.34 8.91 -2.42
N PHE A 11 -8.51 9.97 -2.41
CA PHE A 11 -7.86 10.49 -3.62
C PHE A 11 -6.51 9.82 -3.92
N GLY A 12 -6.03 8.94 -3.06
CA GLY A 12 -4.83 8.15 -3.30
C GLY A 12 -5.03 7.11 -4.41
N PHE A 13 -3.93 6.57 -4.93
CA PHE A 13 -3.97 5.54 -5.97
C PHE A 13 -4.92 4.38 -5.61
N LEU A 14 -4.66 3.67 -4.51
CA LEU A 14 -5.52 2.58 -4.05
C LEU A 14 -6.89 3.09 -3.56
N GLY A 15 -6.93 4.27 -2.91
CA GLY A 15 -8.15 4.78 -2.29
C GLY A 15 -9.32 4.97 -3.25
N GLN A 16 -9.05 5.40 -4.49
CA GLN A 16 -10.09 5.54 -5.50
C GLN A 16 -10.73 4.21 -5.87
N TYR A 17 -9.93 3.15 -5.97
CA TYR A 17 -10.45 1.79 -6.25
C TYR A 17 -11.21 1.21 -5.06
N ILE A 18 -10.79 1.52 -3.82
CA ILE A 18 -11.53 1.14 -2.61
C ILE A 18 -12.90 1.82 -2.59
N VAL A 19 -12.96 3.15 -2.80
CA VAL A 19 -14.23 3.89 -2.83
C VAL A 19 -15.15 3.32 -3.89
N LYS A 20 -14.64 3.07 -5.12
CA LYS A 20 -15.40 2.46 -6.19
C LYS A 20 -15.92 1.07 -5.83
N ALA A 21 -15.05 0.19 -5.32
CA ALA A 21 -15.42 -1.18 -5.00
C ALA A 21 -16.48 -1.27 -3.88
N ILE A 22 -16.41 -0.39 -2.86
CA ILE A 22 -17.41 -0.34 -1.79
C ILE A 22 -18.74 0.18 -2.34
N HIS A 23 -18.72 1.23 -3.17
CA HIS A 23 -19.92 1.76 -3.80
C HIS A 23 -20.60 0.73 -4.72
N GLU A 24 -19.82 -0.05 -5.48
CA GLU A 24 -20.36 -1.13 -6.32
C GLU A 24 -20.91 -2.31 -5.51
N HIS A 25 -20.30 -2.59 -4.35
CA HIS A 25 -20.77 -3.67 -3.45
C HIS A 25 -22.04 -3.29 -2.68
N ASP A 26 -22.13 -2.06 -2.22
CA ASP A 26 -23.27 -1.52 -1.48
C ASP A 26 -23.66 -0.13 -2.03
N PRO A 27 -24.43 -0.09 -3.15
CA PRO A 27 -24.82 1.16 -3.79
C PRO A 27 -25.71 2.07 -2.93
N GLU A 28 -26.38 1.50 -1.92
CA GLU A 28 -27.24 2.26 -1.01
C GLU A 28 -26.47 2.90 0.15
N ALA A 29 -25.22 2.48 0.40
CA ALA A 29 -24.41 2.99 1.49
C ALA A 29 -24.04 4.46 1.35
N GLU A 30 -23.94 5.17 2.47
CA GLU A 30 -23.32 6.50 2.53
C GLU A 30 -21.80 6.35 2.67
N LEU A 31 -21.03 6.93 1.75
CA LEU A 31 -19.57 6.96 1.81
C LEU A 31 -19.09 8.34 2.24
N ARG A 32 -18.53 8.45 3.43
CA ARG A 32 -17.85 9.66 3.95
C ARG A 32 -16.37 9.53 3.70
N VAL A 33 -15.83 10.33 2.77
CA VAL A 33 -14.44 10.21 2.33
C VAL A 33 -13.63 11.40 2.83
N LEU A 34 -12.74 11.15 3.80
CA LEU A 34 -11.85 12.17 4.36
C LEU A 34 -10.65 12.41 3.44
N VAL A 35 -10.45 13.66 3.07
CA VAL A 35 -9.36 14.12 2.20
C VAL A 35 -8.72 15.39 2.75
N ARG A 36 -7.42 15.59 2.53
CA ARG A 36 -6.75 16.84 2.95
C ARG A 36 -7.10 18.02 2.05
N THR A 37 -7.27 17.75 0.77
CA THR A 37 -7.58 18.76 -0.24
C THR A 37 -8.43 18.09 -1.30
N GLN A 38 -9.48 18.78 -1.74
CA GLN A 38 -10.31 18.26 -2.82
C GLN A 38 -9.55 18.26 -4.15
N ARG A 39 -9.70 17.18 -4.91
CA ARG A 39 -9.12 16.98 -6.23
C ARG A 39 -10.12 16.24 -7.13
N LYS A 40 -9.90 16.28 -8.43
CA LYS A 40 -10.60 15.37 -9.34
C LYS A 40 -10.00 13.98 -9.23
N THR A 41 -10.83 12.96 -9.25
CA THR A 41 -10.41 11.56 -9.27
C THR A 41 -10.23 11.07 -10.70
N CYS A 42 -9.26 10.18 -10.95
CA CYS A 42 -9.12 9.58 -12.28
C CYS A 42 -10.28 8.62 -12.60
N LEU A 43 -11.00 8.13 -11.62
CA LEU A 43 -12.18 7.28 -11.79
C LEU A 43 -13.50 8.07 -11.81
N GLN A 44 -13.43 9.41 -11.83
CA GLN A 44 -14.60 10.31 -11.84
C GLN A 44 -15.60 10.03 -10.70
N LEU A 45 -15.09 9.66 -9.53
CA LEU A 45 -15.89 9.28 -8.35
C LEU A 45 -16.76 10.43 -7.83
N GLU A 46 -16.40 11.67 -8.15
CA GLU A 46 -17.18 12.86 -7.82
C GLU A 46 -18.56 12.91 -8.51
N ARG A 47 -18.80 12.02 -9.47
CA ARG A 47 -20.08 11.89 -10.18
C ARG A 47 -21.00 10.83 -9.55
N LEU A 48 -20.45 10.03 -8.63
CA LEU A 48 -21.22 8.98 -7.95
C LEU A 48 -22.05 9.60 -6.83
N GLU A 49 -23.29 9.19 -6.74
CA GLU A 49 -24.20 9.58 -5.67
C GLU A 49 -23.76 8.96 -4.33
N ARG A 50 -24.20 9.54 -3.22
CA ARG A 50 -23.95 9.08 -1.85
C ARG A 50 -22.48 9.11 -1.40
N ILE A 51 -21.60 9.80 -2.14
CA ILE A 51 -20.23 10.05 -1.72
C ILE A 51 -20.09 11.49 -1.20
N ARG A 52 -19.79 11.64 0.09
CA ARG A 52 -19.51 12.93 0.72
C ARG A 52 -18.00 13.10 0.90
N TRP A 53 -17.43 14.01 0.16
CA TRP A 53 -16.02 14.41 0.29
C TRP A 53 -15.89 15.43 1.42
N MET A 54 -15.09 15.09 2.45
CA MET A 54 -14.90 15.93 3.63
C MET A 54 -13.43 16.30 3.74
N THR A 55 -13.17 17.56 4.10
CA THR A 55 -11.81 18.04 4.30
C THR A 55 -11.44 17.91 5.77
N GLY A 56 -10.24 17.36 6.06
CA GLY A 56 -9.69 17.25 7.40
C GLY A 56 -8.33 16.56 7.42
N GLU A 57 -7.70 16.57 8.56
CA GLU A 57 -6.35 16.05 8.77
C GLU A 57 -6.32 15.04 9.92
N LEU A 58 -5.73 13.87 9.71
CA LEU A 58 -5.65 12.81 10.73
C LEU A 58 -4.84 13.22 11.96
N THR A 59 -3.89 14.14 11.81
CA THR A 59 -3.12 14.70 12.93
C THR A 59 -3.91 15.73 13.76
N ARG A 60 -5.12 16.09 13.30
CA ARG A 60 -6.00 17.09 13.92
C ARG A 60 -7.42 16.53 14.06
N PRO A 61 -7.67 15.68 15.09
CA PRO A 61 -8.94 14.97 15.26
C PRO A 61 -10.18 15.88 15.30
N GLU A 62 -10.05 17.10 15.76
CA GLU A 62 -11.12 18.09 15.76
C GLU A 62 -11.66 18.42 14.36
N THR A 63 -10.92 18.11 13.30
CA THR A 63 -11.33 18.37 11.92
C THR A 63 -12.20 17.25 11.33
N PHE A 64 -12.28 16.07 11.98
CA PHE A 64 -13.01 14.93 11.41
C PHE A 64 -13.81 14.09 12.43
N ALA A 65 -13.53 14.19 13.74
CA ALA A 65 -14.12 13.28 14.73
C ALA A 65 -15.66 13.28 14.71
N ASP A 66 -16.28 14.45 14.57
CA ASP A 66 -17.75 14.57 14.48
C ASP A 66 -18.34 13.86 13.26
N GLN A 67 -17.56 13.65 12.21
CA GLN A 67 -17.99 12.97 10.99
C GLN A 67 -18.09 11.45 11.16
N LEU A 68 -17.57 10.91 12.27
CA LEU A 68 -17.67 9.48 12.61
C LEU A 68 -18.98 9.12 13.31
N LYS A 69 -19.79 10.09 13.73
CA LYS A 69 -21.10 9.83 14.32
C LYS A 69 -22.02 9.06 13.36
N GLY A 70 -22.49 7.90 13.79
CA GLY A 70 -23.34 7.03 12.99
C GLY A 70 -22.61 6.26 11.87
N VAL A 71 -21.28 6.23 11.89
CA VAL A 71 -20.46 5.41 10.99
C VAL A 71 -20.43 3.96 11.48
N ASP A 72 -20.70 3.02 10.59
CA ASP A 72 -20.63 1.59 10.87
C ASP A 72 -19.20 1.04 10.75
N SER A 73 -18.48 1.46 9.71
CA SER A 73 -17.17 0.91 9.40
C SER A 73 -16.19 2.00 8.93
N VAL A 74 -14.97 1.94 9.45
CA VAL A 74 -13.85 2.79 9.03
C VAL A 74 -12.93 1.99 8.11
N ILE A 75 -12.58 2.55 6.95
CA ILE A 75 -11.56 2.03 6.05
C ILE A 75 -10.38 3.01 6.03
N HIS A 76 -9.31 2.65 6.71
CA HIS A 76 -8.14 3.51 6.86
C HIS A 76 -7.07 3.18 5.82
N ASN A 77 -7.06 3.93 4.72
CA ASN A 77 -6.11 3.79 3.62
C ASN A 77 -5.09 4.95 3.54
N ALA A 78 -5.34 6.06 4.22
CA ALA A 78 -4.42 7.20 4.19
C ALA A 78 -3.06 6.83 4.81
N ALA A 79 -1.98 7.12 4.09
CA ALA A 79 -0.61 7.02 4.59
C ALA A 79 0.33 7.92 3.79
N LEU A 80 1.39 8.38 4.44
CA LEU A 80 2.54 8.97 3.77
C LEU A 80 3.55 7.86 3.47
N VAL A 81 3.85 7.66 2.17
CA VAL A 81 4.84 6.69 1.71
C VAL A 81 6.07 7.45 1.25
N SER A 82 7.16 7.32 1.97
CA SER A 82 8.47 7.85 1.61
C SER A 82 9.57 6.96 2.16
N TYR A 83 10.70 6.96 1.46
CA TYR A 83 11.92 6.25 1.87
C TYR A 83 13.07 7.22 2.16
N ARG A 84 12.81 8.52 2.17
CA ARG A 84 13.78 9.54 2.54
C ARG A 84 13.87 9.65 4.06
N GLN A 85 15.09 9.68 4.58
CA GLN A 85 15.31 9.85 6.03
C GLN A 85 14.77 11.19 6.54
N SER A 86 14.82 12.23 5.70
CA SER A 86 14.26 13.56 6.02
C SER A 86 12.76 13.55 6.30
N ASP A 87 12.02 12.54 5.81
CA ASP A 87 10.57 12.45 5.95
C ASP A 87 10.15 11.60 7.17
N ALA A 88 11.10 11.11 7.97
CA ALA A 88 10.83 10.18 9.07
C ALA A 88 9.81 10.72 10.07
N ASP A 89 9.95 11.97 10.51
CA ASP A 89 9.01 12.61 11.45
C ASP A 89 7.64 12.79 10.80
N ALA A 90 7.58 13.22 9.55
CA ALA A 90 6.32 13.38 8.82
C ALA A 90 5.59 12.04 8.65
N ILE A 91 6.33 10.95 8.38
CA ILE A 91 5.79 9.58 8.32
C ILE A 91 5.22 9.19 9.68
N PHE A 92 5.96 9.41 10.78
CA PHE A 92 5.50 9.07 12.12
C PHE A 92 4.22 9.83 12.48
N GLN A 93 4.21 11.14 12.30
CA GLN A 93 3.04 11.96 12.57
C GLN A 93 1.83 11.54 11.73
N SER A 94 2.01 11.38 10.43
CA SER A 94 0.90 11.03 9.54
C SER A 94 0.38 9.61 9.77
N ASN A 95 1.29 8.63 9.86
CA ASN A 95 0.91 7.22 9.80
C ASN A 95 0.64 6.63 11.20
N VAL A 96 1.41 7.01 12.23
CA VAL A 96 1.21 6.48 13.58
C VAL A 96 0.25 7.35 14.36
N ILE A 97 0.57 8.63 14.54
CA ILE A 97 -0.29 9.53 15.31
C ILE A 97 -1.65 9.72 14.62
N GLY A 98 -1.65 9.91 13.30
CA GLY A 98 -2.89 10.02 12.53
C GLY A 98 -3.77 8.77 12.63
N THR A 99 -3.19 7.56 12.58
CA THR A 99 -3.94 6.30 12.77
C THR A 99 -4.50 6.20 14.19
N ARG A 100 -3.69 6.53 15.19
CA ARG A 100 -4.11 6.54 16.61
C ARG A 100 -5.29 7.49 16.85
N ASN A 101 -5.22 8.70 16.32
CA ASN A 101 -6.30 9.69 16.44
C ASN A 101 -7.60 9.17 15.80
N LEU A 102 -7.49 8.59 14.59
CA LEU A 102 -8.64 8.02 13.90
C LEU A 102 -9.24 6.83 14.67
N LEU A 103 -8.39 5.96 15.20
CA LEU A 103 -8.81 4.81 16.00
C LEU A 103 -9.56 5.25 17.26
N GLN A 104 -9.02 6.21 18.01
CA GLN A 104 -9.66 6.76 19.21
C GLN A 104 -11.01 7.42 18.90
N ALA A 105 -11.07 8.21 17.83
CA ALA A 105 -12.31 8.84 17.40
C ALA A 105 -13.37 7.81 16.94
N ALA A 106 -12.95 6.73 16.23
CA ALA A 106 -13.83 5.64 15.81
C ALA A 106 -14.39 4.86 17.01
N LEU A 107 -13.56 4.57 18.01
CA LEU A 107 -13.99 3.93 19.26
C LEU A 107 -15.00 4.81 20.02
N ALA A 108 -14.69 6.10 20.16
CA ALA A 108 -15.59 7.05 20.85
C ALA A 108 -16.92 7.24 20.13
N ALA A 109 -16.94 7.13 18.79
CA ALA A 109 -18.16 7.21 17.98
C ALA A 109 -18.97 5.89 17.94
N GLY A 110 -18.43 4.80 18.49
CA GLY A 110 -19.09 3.48 18.49
C GLY A 110 -19.06 2.77 17.14
N CYS A 111 -18.07 3.05 16.28
CA CYS A 111 -17.88 2.34 15.03
C CYS A 111 -17.65 0.84 15.29
N ARG A 112 -18.27 -0.02 14.47
CA ARG A 112 -18.23 -1.47 14.68
C ARG A 112 -17.01 -2.14 14.05
N ASN A 113 -16.53 -1.60 12.91
CA ASN A 113 -15.46 -2.21 12.14
C ASN A 113 -14.37 -1.19 11.80
N PHE A 114 -13.12 -1.66 11.78
CA PHE A 114 -11.96 -0.90 11.35
C PHE A 114 -11.10 -1.75 10.41
N ILE A 115 -11.07 -1.41 9.13
CA ILE A 115 -10.23 -2.05 8.12
C ILE A 115 -9.00 -1.18 7.92
N PHE A 116 -7.83 -1.71 8.23
CA PHE A 116 -6.55 -1.00 8.09
C PHE A 116 -5.78 -1.48 6.87
N ILE A 117 -5.48 -0.57 5.97
CA ILE A 117 -4.59 -0.84 4.84
C ILE A 117 -3.16 -0.62 5.30
N SER A 118 -2.52 -1.72 5.65
CA SER A 118 -1.11 -1.78 6.02
C SER A 118 -0.23 -1.99 4.77
N SER A 119 0.81 -2.79 4.88
CA SER A 119 1.74 -3.13 3.79
C SER A 119 2.52 -4.40 4.15
N ILE A 120 3.01 -5.13 3.15
CA ILE A 120 4.04 -6.15 3.38
C ILE A 120 5.33 -5.55 4.00
N SER A 121 5.54 -4.24 3.91
CA SER A 121 6.64 -3.57 4.62
C SER A 121 6.50 -3.67 6.15
N ALA A 122 5.34 -4.00 6.70
CA ALA A 122 5.15 -4.27 8.12
C ALA A 122 5.67 -5.67 8.55
N THR A 123 6.06 -6.52 7.61
CA THR A 123 6.62 -7.84 7.89
C THR A 123 8.14 -7.83 7.93
N GLU A 124 8.74 -8.94 8.34
CA GLU A 124 10.18 -9.22 8.24
C GLU A 124 10.42 -10.27 7.16
N TYR A 125 11.33 -9.97 6.24
CA TYR A 125 11.73 -10.92 5.20
C TYR A 125 12.88 -11.79 5.70
N ARG A 126 12.75 -13.13 5.59
CA ARG A 126 13.73 -14.12 6.02
C ARG A 126 14.04 -15.12 4.91
N PRO A 127 14.72 -14.69 3.83
CA PRO A 127 15.05 -15.61 2.74
C PRO A 127 15.82 -16.83 3.26
N PRO A 128 15.57 -18.04 2.72
CA PRO A 128 14.74 -18.33 1.53
C PRO A 128 13.24 -18.54 1.82
N GLN A 129 12.75 -18.26 3.02
CA GLN A 129 11.37 -18.48 3.41
C GLN A 129 10.41 -17.55 2.67
N ILE A 130 9.24 -18.05 2.33
CA ILE A 130 8.13 -17.24 1.81
C ILE A 130 7.49 -16.53 2.99
N THR A 131 7.41 -15.20 2.92
CA THR A 131 6.85 -14.37 3.99
C THR A 131 5.35 -14.58 4.13
N ASP A 132 4.90 -14.84 5.35
CA ASP A 132 3.51 -14.94 5.73
C ASP A 132 3.16 -13.96 6.88
N GLU A 133 1.93 -14.01 7.35
CA GLU A 133 1.40 -13.10 8.37
C GLU A 133 2.04 -13.27 9.75
N THR A 134 2.76 -14.35 10.01
CA THR A 134 3.43 -14.60 11.29
C THR A 134 4.78 -13.91 11.40
N MET A 135 5.37 -13.53 10.27
CA MET A 135 6.72 -12.95 10.22
C MET A 135 6.69 -11.46 10.55
N LEU A 136 6.68 -11.16 11.84
CA LEU A 136 6.80 -9.79 12.36
C LEU A 136 8.27 -9.40 12.58
N PRO A 137 8.62 -8.10 12.51
CA PRO A 137 9.94 -7.61 12.84
C PRO A 137 10.34 -7.98 14.28
N THR A 138 11.50 -8.59 14.42
CA THR A 138 12.06 -8.98 15.72
C THR A 138 12.86 -7.86 16.39
N ASN A 139 13.33 -6.89 15.60
CA ASN A 139 14.06 -5.72 16.09
C ASN A 139 13.41 -4.44 15.57
N MET A 140 12.56 -3.84 16.39
CA MET A 140 11.79 -2.62 16.04
C MET A 140 12.70 -1.40 15.88
N GLU A 141 13.79 -1.27 16.64
CA GLU A 141 14.74 -0.17 16.51
C GLU A 141 15.46 -0.21 15.15
N ARG A 142 15.97 -1.38 14.77
CA ARG A 142 16.55 -1.60 13.43
C ARG A 142 15.52 -1.29 12.32
N LYS A 143 14.26 -1.72 12.51
CA LYS A 143 13.19 -1.45 11.57
C LYS A 143 12.96 0.06 11.42
N ARG A 144 12.90 0.79 12.53
CA ARG A 144 12.72 2.25 12.57
C ARG A 144 13.83 2.99 11.82
N LEU A 145 15.08 2.59 12.02
CA LEU A 145 16.25 3.24 11.41
C LEU A 145 16.32 2.99 9.90
N ASN A 146 15.99 1.77 9.45
CA ASN A 146 16.20 1.37 8.05
C ASN A 146 14.93 1.46 7.20
N ASP A 147 13.74 1.43 7.81
CA ASP A 147 12.46 1.42 7.11
C ASP A 147 11.37 2.11 7.94
N MET A 148 11.44 3.43 8.02
CA MET A 148 10.48 4.22 8.79
C MET A 148 9.04 4.01 8.34
N TYR A 149 8.80 3.81 7.03
CA TYR A 149 7.48 3.48 6.53
C TYR A 149 6.97 2.13 7.06
N GLY A 150 7.78 1.06 6.92
CA GLY A 150 7.41 -0.25 7.46
C GLY A 150 7.27 -0.23 8.98
N TYR A 151 8.15 0.50 9.69
CA TYR A 151 8.03 0.73 11.14
C TYR A 151 6.69 1.38 11.49
N SER A 152 6.30 2.44 10.78
CA SER A 152 5.03 3.13 11.04
C SER A 152 3.82 2.20 10.85
N LYS A 153 3.86 1.32 9.83
CA LYS A 153 2.78 0.38 9.57
C LYS A 153 2.68 -0.69 10.67
N VAL A 154 3.78 -1.35 11.04
CA VAL A 154 3.74 -2.38 12.09
C VAL A 154 3.38 -1.78 13.46
N THR A 155 3.83 -0.58 13.79
CA THR A 155 3.46 0.12 15.03
C THR A 155 1.95 0.36 15.09
N SER A 156 1.36 0.85 13.99
CA SER A 156 -0.10 1.03 13.90
C SER A 156 -0.86 -0.30 13.99
N GLU A 157 -0.35 -1.38 13.40
CA GLU A 157 -0.96 -2.71 13.53
C GLU A 157 -0.98 -3.20 14.98
N MET A 158 0.08 -2.94 15.74
CA MET A 158 0.15 -3.33 17.17
C MET A 158 -0.91 -2.59 17.98
N GLU A 159 -1.05 -1.27 17.80
CA GLU A 159 -2.08 -0.46 18.47
C GLU A 159 -3.50 -0.90 18.11
N LEU A 160 -3.74 -1.22 16.85
CA LEU A 160 -5.03 -1.70 16.36
C LEU A 160 -5.38 -3.08 16.94
N LYS A 161 -4.40 -3.94 17.11
CA LYS A 161 -4.60 -5.28 17.70
C LYS A 161 -5.04 -5.20 19.16
N GLU A 162 -4.55 -4.23 19.94
CA GLU A 162 -4.93 -4.03 21.34
C GLU A 162 -6.42 -3.74 21.53
N VAL A 163 -7.09 -3.20 20.51
CA VAL A 163 -8.52 -2.85 20.58
C VAL A 163 -9.42 -3.85 19.85
N SER A 164 -8.88 -4.93 19.32
CA SER A 164 -9.63 -5.91 18.50
C SER A 164 -10.75 -6.65 19.23
N GLU A 165 -10.78 -6.60 20.55
CA GLU A 165 -11.89 -7.10 21.39
C GLU A 165 -13.02 -6.07 21.56
N LYS A 166 -12.74 -4.79 21.38
CA LYS A 166 -13.70 -3.69 21.54
C LYS A 166 -14.36 -3.29 20.22
N MET A 167 -13.65 -3.50 19.13
CA MET A 167 -14.07 -3.18 17.77
C MET A 167 -13.49 -4.23 16.82
N ARG A 168 -14.25 -4.67 15.84
CA ARG A 168 -13.74 -5.64 14.84
C ARG A 168 -12.68 -4.98 13.97
N VAL A 169 -11.42 -5.41 14.14
CA VAL A 169 -10.26 -4.86 13.42
C VAL A 169 -9.73 -5.89 12.44
N ILE A 170 -9.59 -5.53 11.18
CA ILE A 170 -8.96 -6.35 10.15
C ILE A 170 -7.82 -5.57 9.49
N ILE A 171 -6.69 -6.24 9.29
CA ILE A 171 -5.48 -5.66 8.72
C ILE A 171 -5.20 -6.31 7.37
N LEU A 172 -5.07 -5.51 6.33
CA LEU A 172 -4.65 -5.97 5.01
C LEU A 172 -3.22 -5.50 4.74
N ASN A 173 -2.35 -6.42 4.32
CA ASN A 173 -0.94 -6.15 4.00
C ASN A 173 -0.72 -6.35 2.48
N PRO A 174 -1.07 -5.38 1.62
CA PRO A 174 -0.80 -5.50 0.20
C PRO A 174 0.69 -5.55 -0.10
N SER A 175 1.06 -6.34 -1.11
CA SER A 175 2.37 -6.27 -1.76
C SER A 175 2.48 -5.03 -2.65
N VAL A 176 3.50 -4.92 -3.49
CA VAL A 176 3.63 -3.78 -4.42
C VAL A 176 2.41 -3.72 -5.34
N ILE A 177 1.68 -2.62 -5.29
CA ILE A 177 0.41 -2.46 -5.98
C ILE A 177 0.63 -1.92 -7.39
N LEU A 178 0.15 -2.65 -8.38
CA LEU A 178 0.17 -2.29 -9.80
C LEU A 178 -1.24 -1.95 -10.29
N GLY A 179 -1.33 -1.39 -11.49
CA GLY A 179 -2.60 -1.05 -12.13
C GLY A 179 -2.63 0.40 -12.61
N PRO A 180 -3.71 0.86 -13.22
CA PRO A 180 -3.80 2.22 -13.79
C PRO A 180 -3.57 3.29 -12.72
N GLY A 181 -2.53 4.11 -12.91
CA GLY A 181 -2.06 5.11 -11.94
C GLY A 181 -0.90 4.65 -11.04
N SER A 182 -0.33 3.46 -11.27
CA SER A 182 0.84 2.95 -10.53
C SER A 182 2.10 3.73 -10.86
N GLN A 183 2.68 4.39 -9.86
CA GLN A 183 3.94 5.14 -10.01
C GLN A 183 5.14 4.22 -10.29
N ASP A 184 5.12 2.97 -9.82
CA ASP A 184 6.23 2.03 -10.01
C ASP A 184 6.33 1.58 -11.47
N VAL A 185 5.19 1.30 -12.11
CA VAL A 185 5.16 1.02 -13.55
C VAL A 185 5.55 2.26 -14.35
N ASP A 186 5.07 3.44 -13.98
CA ASP A 186 5.40 4.70 -14.66
C ASP A 186 6.91 5.00 -14.60
N ARG A 187 7.54 4.80 -13.45
CA ARG A 187 9.01 4.97 -13.30
C ARG A 187 9.77 4.01 -14.20
N THR A 188 9.39 2.72 -14.17
CA THR A 188 10.02 1.69 -15.00
C THR A 188 9.80 1.99 -16.49
N ALA A 189 8.59 2.33 -16.90
CA ALA A 189 8.27 2.70 -18.27
C ALA A 189 9.04 3.95 -18.74
N ARG A 190 9.21 4.94 -17.86
CA ARG A 190 10.02 6.14 -18.15
C ARG A 190 11.50 5.78 -18.33
N ALA A 191 12.06 4.95 -17.43
CA ALA A 191 13.44 4.49 -17.56
C ALA A 191 13.65 3.75 -18.90
N ILE A 192 12.74 2.85 -19.28
CA ILE A 192 12.76 2.12 -20.55
C ILE A 192 12.70 3.07 -21.77
N ARG A 193 11.97 4.18 -21.69
CA ARG A 193 11.89 5.17 -22.78
C ARG A 193 13.17 5.96 -22.97
N LEU A 194 13.92 6.17 -21.87
CA LEU A 194 15.08 7.06 -21.85
C LEU A 194 16.41 6.31 -21.97
N LEU A 195 16.48 5.08 -21.52
CA LEU A 195 17.74 4.34 -21.38
C LEU A 195 17.75 3.09 -22.27
N PRO A 196 18.76 2.92 -23.15
CA PRO A 196 18.93 1.70 -23.94
C PRO A 196 19.46 0.53 -23.10
N VAL A 197 20.03 0.83 -21.92
CA VAL A 197 20.61 -0.14 -20.98
C VAL A 197 20.03 0.08 -19.60
N LEU A 198 19.55 -0.99 -18.99
CA LEU A 198 18.88 -0.98 -17.69
C LEU A 198 19.67 -1.85 -16.70
N PRO A 199 20.41 -1.25 -15.75
CA PRO A 199 21.00 -2.00 -14.66
C PRO A 199 19.89 -2.46 -13.71
N MET A 200 19.80 -3.76 -13.42
CA MET A 200 18.71 -4.33 -12.63
C MET A 200 19.22 -5.17 -11.47
N LEU A 201 18.61 -4.95 -10.31
CA LEU A 201 18.78 -5.82 -9.13
C LEU A 201 18.13 -7.19 -9.38
N GLN A 202 18.70 -8.25 -8.77
CA GLN A 202 18.31 -9.63 -9.01
C GLN A 202 17.54 -10.22 -7.80
N TYR A 203 16.52 -9.54 -7.32
CA TYR A 203 15.72 -10.06 -6.22
C TYR A 203 14.30 -10.38 -6.67
N ILE A 204 13.64 -11.25 -5.92
CA ILE A 204 12.22 -11.54 -6.06
C ILE A 204 11.43 -10.47 -5.31
N ASN A 205 10.40 -9.93 -5.96
CA ASN A 205 9.42 -9.06 -5.32
C ASN A 205 8.01 -9.59 -5.55
N SER A 206 7.08 -9.13 -4.72
CA SER A 206 5.68 -9.52 -4.75
C SER A 206 4.83 -8.38 -5.27
N PHE A 207 3.89 -8.69 -6.16
CA PHE A 207 3.02 -7.71 -6.82
C PHE A 207 1.56 -8.14 -6.78
N VAL A 208 0.66 -7.15 -6.74
CA VAL A 208 -0.79 -7.34 -6.78
C VAL A 208 -1.46 -6.23 -7.58
N ASP A 209 -2.58 -6.53 -8.24
CA ASP A 209 -3.36 -5.51 -8.94
C ASP A 209 -4.18 -4.68 -7.94
N VAL A 210 -4.30 -3.38 -8.19
CA VAL A 210 -5.04 -2.44 -7.35
C VAL A 210 -6.52 -2.82 -7.20
N ARG A 211 -7.11 -3.38 -8.25
CA ARG A 211 -8.51 -3.84 -8.27
C ARG A 211 -8.70 -5.08 -7.38
N ASP A 212 -7.71 -5.96 -7.35
CA ASP A 212 -7.71 -7.15 -6.48
C ASP A 212 -7.53 -6.75 -5.01
N VAL A 213 -6.73 -5.71 -4.71
CA VAL A 213 -6.63 -5.16 -3.34
C VAL A 213 -7.96 -4.53 -2.92
N ALA A 214 -8.60 -3.75 -3.79
CA ALA A 214 -9.91 -3.16 -3.48
C ALA A 214 -10.97 -4.24 -3.22
N ARG A 215 -10.97 -5.34 -3.97
CA ARG A 215 -11.83 -6.49 -3.72
C ARG A 215 -11.51 -7.17 -2.38
N ALA A 216 -10.23 -7.28 -2.01
CA ALA A 216 -9.85 -7.80 -0.70
C ALA A 216 -10.41 -6.95 0.45
N VAL A 217 -10.52 -5.62 0.29
CA VAL A 217 -11.17 -4.73 1.28
C VAL A 217 -12.64 -5.09 1.45
N VAL A 218 -13.37 -5.31 0.36
CA VAL A 218 -14.80 -5.71 0.41
C VAL A 218 -14.97 -7.06 1.10
N LEU A 219 -14.12 -8.04 0.78
CA LEU A 219 -14.15 -9.35 1.44
C LEU A 219 -13.79 -9.26 2.93
N ALA A 220 -12.82 -8.41 3.29
CA ALA A 220 -12.46 -8.15 4.68
C ALA A 220 -13.63 -7.52 5.47
N LEU A 221 -14.38 -6.59 4.87
CA LEU A 221 -15.58 -5.98 5.47
C LEU A 221 -16.65 -7.04 5.80
N THR A 222 -16.87 -7.99 4.91
CA THR A 222 -17.95 -8.98 5.03
C THR A 222 -17.54 -10.22 5.82
N GLN A 223 -16.33 -10.73 5.64
CA GLN A 223 -15.90 -12.06 6.11
C GLN A 223 -14.67 -12.05 7.02
N GLY A 224 -13.90 -10.93 7.09
CA GLY A 224 -12.65 -10.86 7.86
C GLY A 224 -12.89 -11.10 9.35
N ARG A 225 -11.97 -11.81 10.01
CA ARG A 225 -12.01 -12.05 11.45
C ARG A 225 -11.29 -10.95 12.22
N SER A 226 -11.81 -10.54 13.37
CA SER A 226 -11.20 -9.50 14.20
C SER A 226 -9.82 -9.93 14.69
N GLY A 227 -8.90 -8.97 14.71
CA GLY A 227 -7.50 -9.16 15.13
C GLY A 227 -6.60 -9.81 14.07
N GLU A 228 -7.15 -10.21 12.91
CA GLU A 228 -6.41 -10.94 11.89
C GLU A 228 -5.74 -10.01 10.87
N ARG A 229 -4.57 -10.48 10.41
CA ARG A 229 -3.79 -9.89 9.31
C ARG A 229 -3.93 -10.78 8.08
N TYR A 230 -3.96 -10.16 6.90
CA TYR A 230 -4.03 -10.86 5.61
C TYR A 230 -3.07 -10.23 4.61
N ILE A 231 -2.09 -11.01 4.16
CA ILE A 231 -1.22 -10.59 3.05
C ILE A 231 -2.01 -10.71 1.74
N VAL A 232 -1.99 -9.62 0.97
CA VAL A 232 -2.68 -9.54 -0.32
C VAL A 232 -1.63 -9.46 -1.41
N THR A 233 -1.31 -10.60 -2.03
CA THR A 233 -0.32 -10.69 -3.11
C THR A 233 -0.79 -11.60 -4.25
N GLY A 234 -0.53 -11.16 -5.49
CA GLY A 234 -0.91 -11.92 -6.70
C GLY A 234 0.23 -12.75 -7.25
N THR A 235 1.42 -12.19 -7.40
CA THR A 235 2.55 -12.83 -8.09
C THR A 235 3.88 -12.49 -7.43
N ASN A 236 4.71 -13.51 -7.22
CA ASN A 236 6.12 -13.38 -6.85
C ASN A 236 6.97 -13.51 -8.12
N ILE A 237 7.81 -12.52 -8.44
CA ILE A 237 8.59 -12.51 -9.68
C ILE A 237 9.94 -11.81 -9.47
N ARG A 238 10.97 -12.25 -10.21
CA ARG A 238 12.26 -11.56 -10.24
C ARG A 238 12.13 -10.20 -10.93
N MET A 239 12.83 -9.20 -10.42
CA MET A 239 12.80 -7.85 -10.99
C MET A 239 13.24 -7.79 -12.45
N VAL A 240 14.16 -8.68 -12.85
CA VAL A 240 14.57 -8.84 -14.27
C VAL A 240 13.37 -9.27 -15.13
N ASP A 241 12.61 -10.29 -14.71
CA ASP A 241 11.45 -10.80 -15.44
C ASP A 241 10.28 -9.80 -15.45
N PHE A 242 10.10 -9.06 -14.34
CA PHE A 242 9.17 -7.94 -14.28
C PHE A 242 9.51 -6.90 -15.36
N THR A 243 10.78 -6.47 -15.43
CA THR A 243 11.23 -5.47 -16.41
C THR A 243 11.10 -5.98 -17.84
N GLN A 244 11.39 -7.27 -18.10
CA GLN A 244 11.16 -7.91 -19.40
C GLN A 244 9.67 -7.87 -19.79
N THR A 245 8.77 -8.09 -18.83
CA THR A 245 7.32 -8.01 -19.06
C THR A 245 6.90 -6.58 -19.42
N VAL A 246 7.44 -5.57 -18.73
CA VAL A 246 7.19 -4.15 -19.08
C VAL A 246 7.70 -3.84 -20.51
N LEU A 247 8.91 -4.29 -20.86
CA LEU A 247 9.48 -4.12 -22.21
C LEU A 247 8.57 -4.75 -23.29
N ARG A 248 8.09 -5.96 -23.04
CA ARG A 248 7.18 -6.69 -23.94
C ARG A 248 5.86 -5.93 -24.13
N VAL A 249 5.24 -5.50 -23.04
CA VAL A 249 4.00 -4.72 -23.07
C VAL A 249 4.18 -3.41 -23.82
N MET A 250 5.28 -2.70 -23.59
CA MET A 250 5.60 -1.44 -24.29
C MET A 250 6.07 -1.63 -25.73
N ARG A 251 6.30 -2.88 -26.18
CA ARG A 251 6.91 -3.19 -27.48
C ARG A 251 8.24 -2.47 -27.70
N LYS A 252 9.06 -2.35 -26.62
CA LYS A 252 10.38 -1.72 -26.61
C LYS A 252 11.48 -2.76 -26.43
N LYS A 253 12.69 -2.40 -26.84
CA LYS A 253 13.89 -3.19 -26.62
C LYS A 253 14.87 -2.36 -25.78
N ALA A 254 15.40 -2.95 -24.71
CA ALA A 254 16.51 -2.42 -23.93
C ALA A 254 17.36 -3.60 -23.45
N MET A 255 18.65 -3.36 -23.28
CA MET A 255 19.53 -4.37 -22.70
C MET A 255 19.39 -4.34 -21.18
N ILE A 256 19.03 -5.46 -20.57
CA ILE A 256 19.02 -5.60 -19.12
C ILE A 256 20.38 -6.13 -18.69
N ILE A 257 21.07 -5.39 -17.79
CA ILE A 257 22.32 -5.83 -17.17
C ILE A 257 22.03 -6.18 -15.70
N PRO A 258 22.05 -7.47 -15.34
CA PRO A 258 21.90 -7.86 -13.95
C PRO A 258 23.09 -7.35 -13.12
N LEU A 259 22.81 -6.62 -12.03
CA LEU A 259 23.85 -6.14 -11.13
C LEU A 259 24.35 -7.29 -10.25
N SER A 260 25.66 -7.56 -10.32
CA SER A 260 26.34 -8.44 -9.38
C SER A 260 26.48 -7.80 -7.98
N GLY A 261 26.85 -8.57 -6.96
CA GLY A 261 27.10 -8.04 -5.62
C GLY A 261 28.16 -6.92 -5.61
N ALA A 262 29.19 -6.97 -6.46
CA ALA A 262 30.16 -5.89 -6.62
C ALA A 262 29.55 -4.65 -7.27
N GLY A 263 28.69 -4.83 -8.28
CA GLY A 263 27.95 -3.73 -8.92
C GLY A 263 26.98 -3.05 -7.96
N VAL A 264 26.31 -3.80 -7.10
CA VAL A 264 25.43 -3.27 -6.04
C VAL A 264 26.23 -2.40 -5.07
N LYS A 265 27.39 -2.88 -4.58
CA LYS A 265 28.26 -2.11 -3.67
C LYS A 265 28.80 -0.83 -4.30
N LEU A 266 29.20 -0.89 -5.57
CA LEU A 266 29.67 0.30 -6.30
C LEU A 266 28.57 1.35 -6.43
N MET A 267 27.36 0.92 -6.77
CA MET A 267 26.21 1.80 -6.90
C MET A 267 25.78 2.40 -5.55
N ASP A 268 25.81 1.60 -4.47
CA ASP A 268 25.54 2.10 -3.11
C ASP A 268 26.58 3.16 -2.70
N GLY A 269 27.86 2.96 -3.01
CA GLY A 269 28.90 3.96 -2.76
C GLY A 269 28.66 5.27 -3.51
N LEU A 270 28.17 5.21 -4.77
CA LEU A 270 27.80 6.40 -5.54
C LEU A 270 26.58 7.11 -4.93
N LEU A 271 25.55 6.36 -4.53
CA LEU A 271 24.36 6.92 -3.88
C LEU A 271 24.72 7.59 -2.55
N GLU A 272 25.63 6.99 -1.78
CA GLU A 272 26.11 7.58 -0.52
C GLU A 272 26.88 8.88 -0.76
N MET A 273 27.72 8.94 -1.78
CA MET A 273 28.39 10.17 -2.18
C MET A 273 27.38 11.27 -2.55
N LEU A 274 26.30 10.93 -3.28
CA LEU A 274 25.23 11.88 -3.59
C LEU A 274 24.51 12.39 -2.35
N ARG A 275 24.29 11.54 -1.33
CA ARG A 275 23.72 11.95 -0.03
C ARG A 275 24.61 12.94 0.70
N VAL A 276 25.92 12.67 0.77
CA VAL A 276 26.90 13.58 1.37
C VAL A 276 26.89 14.95 0.68
N LEU A 277 26.69 14.97 -0.64
CA LEU A 277 26.55 16.19 -1.44
C LEU A 277 25.17 16.86 -1.32
N ARG A 278 24.28 16.37 -0.44
CA ARG A 278 22.89 16.82 -0.26
C ARG A 278 22.02 16.66 -1.52
N LEU A 279 22.39 15.76 -2.40
CA LEU A 279 21.65 15.39 -3.61
C LEU A 279 20.93 14.05 -3.40
N ASP A 280 20.32 13.83 -2.21
CA ASP A 280 19.67 12.57 -1.85
C ASP A 280 18.59 12.19 -2.89
N PRO A 281 18.76 11.10 -3.65
CA PRO A 281 17.80 10.65 -4.65
C PRO A 281 16.57 9.99 -4.03
N GLY A 282 16.49 9.87 -2.69
CA GLY A 282 15.41 9.20 -1.98
C GLY A 282 15.33 7.69 -2.23
N ILE A 283 16.47 7.08 -2.58
CA ILE A 283 16.59 5.63 -2.79
C ILE A 283 17.26 5.03 -1.56
N ARG A 284 16.74 3.92 -1.03
CA ARG A 284 17.40 3.14 0.02
C ARG A 284 18.75 2.58 -0.47
N HIS A 285 19.57 2.07 0.46
CA HIS A 285 20.72 1.26 0.07
C HIS A 285 20.25 0.07 -0.78
N LEU A 286 20.88 -0.11 -1.93
CA LEU A 286 20.50 -1.16 -2.87
C LEU A 286 20.72 -2.56 -2.29
N ALA A 287 21.70 -2.71 -1.39
CA ALA A 287 21.93 -3.95 -0.64
C ALA A 287 20.70 -4.35 0.20
N ASP A 288 20.01 -3.38 0.83
CA ASP A 288 18.79 -3.61 1.62
C ASP A 288 17.56 -3.89 0.74
N ILE A 289 17.57 -3.39 -0.48
CA ILE A 289 16.52 -3.63 -1.48
C ILE A 289 16.72 -4.99 -2.15
N ASN A 290 17.98 -5.37 -2.43
CA ASN A 290 18.35 -6.59 -3.16
C ASN A 290 18.24 -7.85 -2.29
N ILE A 291 17.11 -7.99 -1.62
CA ILE A 291 16.75 -9.14 -0.78
C ILE A 291 15.44 -9.71 -1.34
N ASP A 292 15.39 -11.04 -1.51
CA ASP A 292 14.18 -11.72 -1.93
C ASP A 292 13.03 -11.50 -0.93
N LYS A 293 11.87 -11.13 -1.46
CA LYS A 293 10.68 -10.78 -0.69
C LYS A 293 9.42 -11.51 -1.22
N PRO A 294 9.50 -12.83 -1.41
CA PRO A 294 8.31 -13.57 -1.81
C PRO A 294 7.32 -13.58 -0.65
N CYS A 295 6.04 -13.35 -0.94
CA CYS A 295 4.96 -13.37 0.03
C CYS A 295 3.91 -14.41 -0.33
N SER A 296 3.22 -14.94 0.69
CA SER A 296 2.10 -15.86 0.55
C SER A 296 0.77 -15.15 0.74
N SER A 297 -0.21 -15.41 -0.12
CA SER A 297 -1.62 -15.03 0.06
C SER A 297 -2.50 -16.22 0.43
N GLU A 298 -1.92 -17.31 0.91
CA GLU A 298 -2.67 -18.55 1.21
C GLU A 298 -3.74 -18.35 2.29
N LYS A 299 -3.42 -17.55 3.32
CA LYS A 299 -4.37 -17.26 4.39
C LYS A 299 -5.62 -16.55 3.91
N ILE A 300 -5.46 -15.46 3.14
CA ILE A 300 -6.62 -14.72 2.62
C ILE A 300 -7.44 -15.56 1.63
N ARG A 301 -6.78 -16.43 0.85
CA ARG A 301 -7.47 -17.37 -0.05
C ARG A 301 -8.34 -18.34 0.75
N ARG A 302 -7.77 -18.99 1.73
CA ARG A 302 -8.45 -19.99 2.56
C ARG A 302 -9.59 -19.39 3.39
N GLU A 303 -9.39 -18.20 3.96
CA GLU A 303 -10.31 -17.65 4.95
C GLU A 303 -11.34 -16.70 4.37
N LEU A 304 -11.01 -15.98 3.29
CA LEU A 304 -11.90 -15.01 2.66
C LEU A 304 -12.28 -15.37 1.22
N GLY A 305 -11.82 -16.51 0.69
CA GLY A 305 -12.07 -16.89 -0.70
C GLY A 305 -11.50 -15.90 -1.73
N TRP A 306 -10.50 -15.10 -1.34
CA TRP A 306 -9.88 -14.14 -2.24
C TRP A 306 -8.92 -14.83 -3.21
N GLU A 307 -9.00 -14.48 -4.48
CA GLU A 307 -8.05 -14.92 -5.51
C GLU A 307 -7.66 -13.74 -6.40
N PRO A 308 -6.40 -13.63 -6.86
CA PRO A 308 -6.04 -12.60 -7.82
C PRO A 308 -6.76 -12.84 -9.16
N SER A 309 -7.45 -11.83 -9.67
CA SER A 309 -8.19 -11.88 -10.94
C SER A 309 -7.39 -11.33 -12.10
N PHE A 310 -6.34 -10.55 -11.81
CA PHE A 310 -5.53 -9.91 -12.83
C PHE A 310 -4.13 -10.52 -12.85
N SER A 311 -3.69 -10.96 -14.05
CA SER A 311 -2.30 -11.36 -14.26
C SER A 311 -1.36 -10.16 -14.19
N LEU A 312 -0.07 -10.41 -13.92
CA LEU A 312 0.97 -9.38 -13.93
C LEU A 312 0.99 -8.58 -15.25
N GLU A 313 0.85 -9.26 -16.39
CA GLU A 313 0.85 -8.61 -17.69
C GLU A 313 -0.36 -7.69 -17.88
N GLN A 314 -1.55 -8.12 -17.43
CA GLN A 314 -2.75 -7.29 -17.45
C GLN A 314 -2.59 -6.03 -16.57
N SER A 315 -2.03 -6.18 -15.37
CA SER A 315 -1.77 -5.06 -14.45
C SER A 315 -0.77 -4.07 -15.05
N ILE A 316 0.32 -4.55 -15.64
CA ILE A 316 1.30 -3.71 -16.33
C ILE A 316 0.68 -3.04 -17.55
N ARG A 317 -0.06 -3.77 -18.38
CA ARG A 317 -0.70 -3.24 -19.59
C ARG A 317 -1.67 -2.11 -19.27
N SER A 318 -2.53 -2.31 -18.28
CA SER A 318 -3.50 -1.29 -17.86
C SER A 318 -2.82 -0.09 -17.17
N SER A 319 -1.61 -0.25 -16.61
CA SER A 319 -0.80 0.86 -16.10
C SER A 319 -0.18 1.69 -17.23
N VAL A 320 0.38 1.01 -18.24
CA VAL A 320 1.07 1.67 -19.38
C VAL A 320 0.07 2.30 -20.35
N TYR A 321 -1.07 1.67 -20.54
CA TYR A 321 -2.15 2.07 -21.44
C TYR A 321 -3.48 2.09 -20.68
N PRO A 322 -3.70 3.08 -19.81
CA PRO A 322 -4.95 3.19 -19.07
C PRO A 322 -6.11 3.40 -20.07
N GLU A 323 -7.18 2.65 -19.88
CA GLU A 323 -8.44 2.90 -20.58
C GLU A 323 -8.92 4.31 -20.22
N LYS A 324 -9.42 5.05 -21.25
CA LYS A 324 -9.84 6.45 -21.12
C LYS A 324 -11.21 6.57 -20.45
#